data_bb0e36505b9c84fe2fb53eaa7b7e0d3f
#
_entry.id   bb0e36505b9c84fe2fb53eaa7b7e0d3f
#
_cell.length_a   1.000
_cell.length_b   1.000
_cell.length_c   1.000
_cell.angle_alpha   90.00
_cell.angle_beta   90.00
_cell.angle_gamma   90.00
#
_symmetry.space_group_name_H-M   'P 1'
#
loop_
_entity.id
_entity.type
_entity.pdbx_description
1 polymer ?
#
loop_
_entity_poly.entity_id
_entity_poly.type
_entity_poly.pdbx_seq_one_letter_code
_entity_poly.pdbx_strand_id
1 'polypeptide(L)'
;MSKADIEAADAAEIEAIVSDEEKILDIEKASFVPHLAWHLSDHGKPFDAKIEDPFLWHQVTSGNRFGYGDRLHVTLHTEAERESNGRLKITRTVTRVHKIERTSGNQESLLLS
;
A
#
# COMPACT_ATOMS: atom_id res chain seq x y z
N MET A 1 8.21 37.44 10.78
CA MET A 1 8.02 36.60 10.68
C MET A 1 8.69 36.00 10.70
N SER A 2 8.58 35.60 11.00
CA SER A 2 9.25 35.16 11.09
C SER A 2 9.62 33.97 10.60
N LYS A 3 10.77 33.82 10.14
CA LYS A 3 11.21 32.69 9.66
C LYS A 3 11.38 31.71 10.66
N ALA A 4 11.85 32.06 11.78
CA ALA A 4 12.03 31.14 12.86
C ALA A 4 10.72 30.53 13.25
N ASP A 5 9.71 31.33 13.23
CA ASP A 5 8.41 30.82 13.55
C ASP A 5 7.99 29.83 12.53
N ILE A 6 8.28 30.09 11.30
CA ILE A 6 7.93 29.18 10.25
C ILE A 6 8.65 27.89 10.41
N GLU A 7 9.89 27.95 10.76
CA GLU A 7 10.64 26.74 10.94
C GLU A 7 10.13 25.91 12.07
N ALA A 8 9.75 26.56 13.12
CA ALA A 8 9.23 25.83 14.26
C ALA A 8 7.91 25.17 13.88
N ALA A 9 7.10 25.88 13.14
CA ALA A 9 5.84 25.33 12.71
C ALA A 9 6.08 24.14 11.80
N ASP A 10 7.04 24.26 10.94
CA ASP A 10 7.37 23.17 10.05
C ASP A 10 7.75 21.94 10.83
N ALA A 11 8.55 22.09 11.83
CA ALA A 11 8.95 20.96 12.64
C ALA A 11 7.76 20.31 13.29
N ALA A 12 6.83 21.10 13.76
CA ALA A 12 5.66 20.55 14.37
C ALA A 12 4.79 19.86 13.34
N GLU A 13 4.71 20.43 12.17
CA GLU A 13 3.87 19.88 11.12
C GLU A 13 4.40 18.57 10.62
N ILE A 14 5.69 18.38 10.66
CA ILE A 14 6.27 17.16 10.20
C ILE A 14 5.91 16.00 11.09
N GLU A 15 5.34 16.27 12.24
CA GLU A 15 4.95 15.20 13.12
C GLU A 15 3.89 14.31 12.49
N ALA A 16 3.12 14.84 11.56
CA ALA A 16 2.13 14.02 10.90
C ALA A 16 1.98 14.48 9.46
N ILE A 17 2.35 13.60 8.55
CA ILE A 17 2.21 13.86 7.13
C ILE A 17 1.30 12.79 6.57
N VAL A 18 0.30 13.23 5.81
CA VAL A 18 -0.67 12.32 5.23
C VAL A 18 -0.70 12.53 3.74
N SER A 19 -0.65 11.48 2.97
CA SER A 19 -0.75 11.61 1.52
C SER A 19 -1.52 10.43 0.94
N ASP A 20 -2.21 10.69 -0.17
CA ASP A 20 -2.88 9.66 -0.94
C ASP A 20 -2.33 9.72 -2.35
N GLU A 21 -1.89 8.58 -2.85
CA GLU A 21 -1.30 8.53 -4.18
C GLU A 21 -1.83 7.33 -4.92
N GLU A 22 -1.96 7.47 -6.23
CA GLU A 22 -2.30 6.33 -7.04
C GLU A 22 -1.04 5.64 -7.45
N LYS A 23 -0.99 4.34 -7.21
CA LYS A 23 0.20 3.55 -7.44
C LYS A 23 -0.13 2.23 -8.10
N ILE A 24 0.85 1.70 -8.82
CA ILE A 24 0.79 0.34 -9.32
C ILE A 24 1.80 -0.44 -8.53
N LEU A 25 1.33 -1.37 -7.73
CA LEU A 25 2.18 -2.09 -6.80
C LEU A 25 2.25 -3.56 -7.16
N ASP A 26 3.44 -4.14 -7.01
CA ASP A 26 3.62 -5.56 -7.21
C ASP A 26 3.33 -6.30 -5.92
N ILE A 27 2.69 -7.45 -6.02
CA ILE A 27 2.43 -8.26 -4.85
C ILE A 27 3.63 -9.15 -4.61
N GLU A 28 4.24 -9.02 -3.44
CA GLU A 28 5.29 -9.91 -3.01
C GLU A 28 4.70 -11.07 -2.25
N LYS A 29 3.76 -10.78 -1.36
CA LYS A 29 3.10 -11.81 -0.58
C LYS A 29 1.75 -11.29 -0.14
N ALA A 30 0.71 -12.06 -0.42
CA ALA A 30 -0.65 -11.69 -0.04
C ALA A 30 -1.04 -12.42 1.24
N SER A 31 -1.92 -11.82 2.01
CA SER A 31 -2.51 -12.46 3.16
C SER A 31 -4.02 -12.43 2.99
N PHE A 32 -4.66 -13.57 3.16
CA PHE A 32 -6.10 -13.63 3.02
C PHE A 32 -6.81 -13.55 4.36
N VAL A 33 -6.08 -13.14 5.39
CA VAL A 33 -6.64 -12.82 6.70
C VAL A 33 -6.81 -11.31 6.76
N PRO A 34 -8.02 -10.82 6.98
CA PRO A 34 -8.33 -9.41 6.79
C PRO A 34 -7.49 -8.42 7.54
N HIS A 35 -6.98 -8.58 8.65
CA HIS A 35 -6.19 -7.53 9.28
C HIS A 35 -4.70 -7.70 9.16
N LEU A 36 -4.26 -8.66 8.38
CA LEU A 36 -2.82 -8.80 8.19
C LEU A 36 -2.38 -7.97 7.00
N ALA A 37 -1.19 -7.41 7.11
CA ALA A 37 -0.65 -6.61 6.02
C ALA A 37 -0.17 -7.50 4.89
N TRP A 38 -0.25 -6.97 3.69
CA TRP A 38 0.31 -7.61 2.52
C TRP A 38 1.70 -7.05 2.31
N HIS A 39 2.59 -7.87 1.75
CA HIS A 39 3.92 -7.40 1.37
C HIS A 39 3.83 -6.98 -0.09
N LEU A 40 4.07 -5.72 -0.35
CA LEU A 40 3.96 -5.14 -1.68
C LEU A 40 5.27 -4.47 -2.03
N SER A 41 5.45 -4.13 -3.30
CA SER A 41 6.62 -3.35 -3.68
C SER A 41 6.25 -2.31 -4.72
N ASP A 42 6.96 -1.19 -4.65
CA ASP A 42 6.78 -0.09 -5.58
C ASP A 42 8.11 0.10 -6.28
N HIS A 43 8.18 -0.32 -7.54
CA HIS A 43 9.42 -0.25 -8.32
C HIS A 43 10.56 -0.93 -7.59
N GLY A 44 10.27 -2.10 -7.03
CA GLY A 44 11.29 -2.88 -6.36
C GLY A 44 11.55 -2.51 -4.91
N LYS A 45 10.86 -1.51 -4.39
CA LYS A 45 11.01 -1.12 -2.99
C LYS A 45 9.91 -1.76 -2.16
N PRO A 46 10.23 -2.70 -1.31
CA PRO A 46 9.19 -3.43 -0.58
C PRO A 46 8.68 -2.67 0.63
N PHE A 47 7.43 -2.89 0.94
CA PHE A 47 6.83 -2.37 2.16
C PHE A 47 5.59 -3.18 2.49
N ASP A 48 5.10 -3.01 3.71
CA ASP A 48 3.88 -3.67 4.13
C ASP A 48 2.75 -2.67 4.12
N ALA A 49 1.56 -3.11 3.72
CA ALA A 49 0.39 -2.25 3.73
C ALA A 49 -0.83 -3.09 4.02
N LYS A 50 -1.75 -2.53 4.78
CA LYS A 50 -3.03 -3.16 5.00
C LYS A 50 -3.92 -2.85 3.82
N ILE A 51 -4.83 -3.77 3.52
CA ILE A 51 -5.78 -3.58 2.44
C ILE A 51 -7.13 -3.36 3.08
N GLU A 52 -7.72 -2.20 2.85
CA GLU A 52 -9.01 -1.87 3.46
C GLU A 52 -10.15 -1.79 2.47
N ASP A 53 -9.89 -2.04 1.21
CA ASP A 53 -10.93 -1.93 0.20
C ASP A 53 -11.85 -3.16 0.22
N PRO A 54 -13.14 -2.97 0.45
CA PRO A 54 -14.08 -4.10 0.44
C PRO A 54 -14.13 -4.85 -0.90
N PHE A 55 -13.84 -4.15 -1.99
CA PHE A 55 -13.84 -4.80 -3.30
C PHE A 55 -12.84 -5.95 -3.34
N LEU A 56 -11.65 -5.73 -2.84
CA LEU A 56 -10.64 -6.77 -2.85
C LEU A 56 -11.07 -7.94 -1.99
N TRP A 57 -11.61 -7.65 -0.80
CA TRP A 57 -12.01 -8.72 0.11
C TRP A 57 -13.20 -9.49 -0.45
N HIS A 58 -14.08 -8.80 -1.18
CA HIS A 58 -15.16 -9.47 -1.86
C HIS A 58 -14.62 -10.45 -2.91
N GLN A 59 -13.58 -10.04 -3.64
CA GLN A 59 -12.95 -10.91 -4.61
C GLN A 59 -12.36 -12.15 -3.94
N VAL A 60 -11.75 -11.96 -2.79
CA VAL A 60 -11.15 -13.06 -2.05
C VAL A 60 -12.23 -14.06 -1.60
N THR A 61 -13.33 -13.54 -1.07
CA THR A 61 -14.41 -14.43 -0.59
C THR A 61 -15.10 -15.11 -1.75
N SER A 62 -15.02 -14.56 -2.95
CA SER A 62 -15.60 -15.18 -4.13
C SER A 62 -14.70 -16.24 -4.73
N GLY A 63 -13.57 -16.51 -4.11
CA GLY A 63 -12.68 -17.58 -4.55
C GLY A 63 -11.48 -17.13 -5.37
N ASN A 64 -11.34 -15.84 -5.63
CA ASN A 64 -10.19 -15.37 -6.39
C ASN A 64 -8.96 -15.37 -5.51
N ARG A 65 -7.82 -15.67 -6.10
CA ARG A 65 -6.55 -15.70 -5.39
C ARG A 65 -5.58 -14.78 -6.08
N PHE A 66 -4.77 -14.12 -5.28
CA PHE A 66 -3.76 -13.20 -5.76
C PHE A 66 -2.45 -13.56 -5.10
N GLY A 67 -1.35 -13.31 -5.75
CA GLY A 67 -0.07 -13.64 -5.17
C GLY A 67 1.08 -13.02 -5.92
N TYR A 68 2.25 -13.55 -5.66
CA TYR A 68 3.48 -13.03 -6.21
C TYR A 68 3.39 -12.89 -7.72
N GLY A 69 3.77 -11.74 -8.22
CA GLY A 69 3.76 -11.45 -9.64
C GLY A 69 2.53 -10.72 -10.11
N ASP A 70 1.46 -10.73 -9.34
CA ASP A 70 0.29 -9.96 -9.70
C ASP A 70 0.50 -8.50 -9.31
N ARG A 71 -0.23 -7.60 -9.95
CA ARG A 71 -0.11 -6.16 -9.69
C ARG A 71 -1.43 -5.58 -9.28
N LEU A 72 -1.37 -4.59 -8.41
CA LEU A 72 -2.55 -3.88 -7.95
C LEU A 72 -2.45 -2.42 -8.33
N HIS A 73 -3.48 -1.92 -8.98
CA HIS A 73 -3.61 -0.48 -9.22
C HIS A 73 -4.46 0.06 -8.07
N VAL A 74 -3.87 0.87 -7.23
CA VAL A 74 -4.49 1.22 -5.94
C VAL A 74 -4.35 2.69 -5.64
N THR A 75 -5.15 3.14 -4.67
CA THR A 75 -4.89 4.38 -3.97
C THR A 75 -4.20 3.99 -2.68
N LEU A 76 -2.99 4.49 -2.50
CA LEU A 76 -2.18 4.19 -1.34
C LEU A 76 -2.18 5.38 -0.41
N HIS A 77 -2.64 5.15 0.81
CA HIS A 77 -2.67 6.17 1.85
C HIS A 77 -1.45 5.97 2.72
N THR A 78 -0.65 7.00 2.87
CA THR A 78 0.57 6.93 3.66
C THR A 78 0.49 7.97 4.76
N GLU A 79 0.81 7.55 5.97
CA GLU A 79 0.89 8.46 7.11
C GLU A 79 2.29 8.33 7.69
N ALA A 80 2.95 9.45 7.85
CA ALA A 80 4.25 9.49 8.49
C ALA A 80 4.10 10.33 9.74
N GLU A 81 4.50 9.78 10.85
CA GLU A 81 4.29 10.40 12.16
C GLU A 81 5.59 10.33 12.93
N ARG A 82 5.96 11.43 13.58
CA ARG A 82 7.17 11.42 14.38
C ARG A 82 6.84 10.99 15.80
N GLU A 83 7.50 9.97 16.26
CA GLU A 83 7.30 9.49 17.60
C GLU A 83 8.07 10.34 18.60
N SER A 84 7.75 10.17 19.87
CA SER A 84 8.39 10.98 20.92
C SER A 84 9.88 10.79 20.95
N ASN A 85 10.39 9.65 20.50
CA ASN A 85 11.83 9.41 20.49
C ASN A 85 12.50 9.95 19.23
N GLY A 86 11.77 10.66 18.37
CA GLY A 86 12.32 11.25 17.16
C GLY A 86 12.27 10.37 15.95
N ARG A 87 11.85 9.13 16.09
CA ARG A 87 11.76 8.24 14.95
C ARG A 87 10.53 8.53 14.13
N LEU A 88 10.61 8.24 12.84
CA LEU A 88 9.45 8.34 11.98
C LEU A 88 8.77 7.00 11.92
N LYS A 89 7.47 7.00 12.15
CA LYS A 89 6.65 5.82 11.99
C LYS A 89 5.85 6.01 10.72
N ILE A 90 5.99 5.12 9.77
CA ILE A 90 5.29 5.22 8.50
C ILE A 90 4.30 4.08 8.39
N THR A 91 3.06 4.43 8.15
CA THR A 91 1.99 3.46 8.00
C THR A 91 1.40 3.59 6.62
N ARG A 92 1.25 2.48 5.93
CA ARG A 92 0.69 2.48 4.58
C ARG A 92 -0.55 1.62 4.54
N THR A 93 -1.56 2.12 3.86
CA THR A 93 -2.84 1.44 3.75
C THR A 93 -3.34 1.56 2.32
N VAL A 94 -3.74 0.46 1.73
CA VAL A 94 -4.39 0.49 0.43
C VAL A 94 -5.86 0.75 0.72
N THR A 95 -6.32 1.95 0.40
CA THR A 95 -7.70 2.33 0.69
C THR A 95 -8.64 1.99 -0.44
N ARG A 96 -8.11 1.82 -1.64
CA ARG A 96 -8.95 1.46 -2.79
C ARG A 96 -8.14 0.68 -3.80
N VAL A 97 -8.72 -0.38 -4.33
CA VAL A 97 -8.12 -1.17 -5.39
C VAL A 97 -8.92 -0.91 -6.65
N HIS A 98 -8.28 -0.31 -7.65
CA HIS A 98 -8.97 0.06 -8.88
C HIS A 98 -8.93 -1.04 -9.91
N LYS A 99 -7.85 -1.82 -9.92
CA LYS A 99 -7.67 -2.84 -10.93
C LYS A 99 -6.64 -3.85 -10.44
N ILE A 100 -6.82 -5.09 -10.84
CA ILE A 100 -5.88 -6.16 -10.51
C ILE A 100 -5.38 -6.75 -11.80
N GLU A 101 -4.05 -6.77 -11.97
CA GLU A 101 -3.43 -7.39 -13.14
C GLU A 101 -2.90 -8.74 -12.72
N ARG A 102 -3.41 -9.76 -13.37
CA ARG A 102 -3.13 -11.14 -13.01
C ARG A 102 -2.11 -11.73 -13.96
N THR A 103 -0.83 -11.41 -13.75
CA THR A 103 0.19 -11.90 -14.66
C THR A 103 0.36 -13.40 -14.54
N SER A 104 0.20 -13.93 -13.35
CA SER A 104 0.30 -15.38 -13.20
C SER A 104 -0.77 -16.09 -13.98
N GLY A 105 -1.97 -15.55 -13.97
CA GLY A 105 -3.05 -16.15 -14.71
C GLY A 105 -2.75 -16.17 -16.18
N ASN A 106 -2.14 -15.13 -16.67
CA ASN A 106 -1.76 -15.07 -18.06
C ASN A 106 -0.75 -16.15 -18.39
N GLN A 107 0.18 -16.36 -17.52
CA GLN A 107 1.18 -17.38 -17.75
C GLN A 107 0.56 -18.76 -17.79
N GLU A 108 -0.38 -18.98 -16.93
CA GLU A 108 -1.06 -20.25 -16.94
C GLU A 108 -1.78 -20.49 -18.25
N SER A 109 -2.39 -19.46 -18.75
CA SER A 109 -3.08 -19.59 -20.02
C SER A 109 -2.12 -19.97 -21.11
N LEU A 110 -0.94 -19.41 -21.09
CA LEU A 110 0.07 -19.74 -22.07
C LEU A 110 0.50 -21.17 -21.94
N LEU A 111 0.65 -21.61 -20.73
CA LEU A 111 1.07 -23.00 -20.52
C LEU A 111 0.03 -23.98 -20.98
N LEU A 112 -1.21 -23.63 -20.87
CA LEU A 112 -2.26 -24.52 -21.30
C LEU A 112 -2.42 -24.52 -22.80
N SER A 113 -1.91 -23.53 -23.43
CA SER A 113 -1.98 -23.46 -24.87
C SER A 113 -0.90 -24.33 -25.50
#